data_1e7da60a720feca2eea4bf3270f2f980
#
_entry.id   1e7da60a720feca2eea4bf3270f2f980
#
_cell.length_a   1.000
_cell.length_b   1.000
_cell.length_c   1.000
_cell.angle_alpha   90.00
_cell.angle_beta   90.00
_cell.angle_gamma   90.00
#
_symmetry.space_group_name_H-M   'P 1'
#
loop_
_entity.id
_entity.type
_entity.pdbx_description
1 polymer ?
#
loop_
_entity_poly.entity_id
_entity_poly.type
_entity_poly.pdbx_seq_one_letter_code
_entity_poly.pdbx_strand_id
1 'polypeptide(L)'
;MLRVNEICFSYQDKLVVKNVDFSLTKGKNLALIGESGCGKSTLLKLIYGLYDLDEGQIFWNDIEVLGPKFHLIPGMPFMKYLAQDFDLMSFITVAENVGKYLSNFFPEDKQARISELLEIVEMTEYA
;
A
#
# COMPACT_ATOMS: atom_id res chain seq x y z
N MET A 1 4.45 -1.00 15.82
CA MET A 1 4.86 0.40 15.63
C MET A 1 5.55 0.56 14.29
N LEU A 2 5.15 1.54 13.53
CA LEU A 2 5.85 1.94 12.30
C LEU A 2 6.92 2.98 12.66
N ARG A 3 8.14 2.76 12.21
CA ARG A 3 9.24 3.73 12.36
C ARG A 3 9.80 4.06 10.98
N VAL A 4 9.88 5.34 10.68
CA VAL A 4 10.47 5.88 9.46
C VAL A 4 11.67 6.71 9.90
N ASN A 5 12.87 6.29 9.54
CA ASN A 5 14.11 6.86 10.06
C ASN A 5 14.89 7.55 8.93
N GLU A 6 14.91 8.88 8.95
CA GLU A 6 15.73 9.74 8.09
C GLU A 6 15.74 9.32 6.61
N ILE A 7 14.56 9.01 6.05
CA ILE A 7 14.46 8.52 4.69
C ILE A 7 14.64 9.63 3.66
N CYS A 8 15.37 9.30 2.60
CA CYS A 8 15.54 10.13 1.40
C CYS A 8 15.20 9.30 0.16
N PHE A 9 14.59 9.96 -0.81
CA PHE A 9 14.29 9.36 -2.10
C PHE A 9 14.29 10.40 -3.21
N SER A 10 14.96 10.07 -4.31
CA SER A 10 14.97 10.86 -5.54
C SER A 10 14.33 10.08 -6.67
N TYR A 11 13.55 10.76 -7.49
CA TYR A 11 12.94 10.22 -8.68
C TYR A 11 13.50 10.96 -9.90
N GLN A 12 14.15 10.23 -10.81
CA GLN A 12 14.81 10.81 -11.99
C GLN A 12 15.71 12.01 -11.62
N ASP A 13 16.63 11.81 -10.67
CA ASP A 13 17.58 12.79 -10.14
C ASP A 13 16.97 14.00 -9.43
N LYS A 14 15.64 14.01 -9.23
CA LYS A 14 14.94 15.03 -8.44
C LYS A 14 14.64 14.49 -7.05
N LEU A 15 15.14 15.17 -6.02
CA LEU A 15 14.86 14.84 -4.63
C LEU A 15 13.39 15.10 -4.32
N VAL A 16 12.66 14.06 -3.98
CA VAL A 16 11.22 14.10 -3.69
C VAL A 16 10.93 13.99 -2.19
N VAL A 17 11.63 13.09 -1.51
CA VAL A 17 11.52 12.89 -0.06
C VAL A 17 12.88 13.17 0.56
N LYS A 18 12.94 14.07 1.54
CA LYS A 18 14.16 14.52 2.18
C LYS A 18 14.07 14.42 3.69
N ASN A 19 14.95 13.59 4.26
CA ASN A 19 15.14 13.45 5.71
C ASN A 19 13.81 13.33 6.48
N VAL A 20 12.90 12.52 6.01
CA VAL A 20 11.62 12.29 6.69
C VAL A 20 11.83 11.30 7.82
N ASP A 21 11.43 11.70 9.02
CA ASP A 21 11.57 10.92 10.24
C ASP A 21 10.29 11.02 11.08
N PHE A 22 9.69 9.89 11.41
CA PHE A 22 8.55 9.82 12.34
C PHE A 22 8.32 8.39 12.82
N SER A 23 7.52 8.27 13.87
CA SER A 23 7.04 6.98 14.34
C SER A 23 5.53 7.02 14.58
N LEU A 24 4.88 5.88 14.36
CA LEU A 24 3.44 5.72 14.54
C LEU A 24 3.19 4.48 15.39
N THR A 25 2.63 4.69 16.58
CA THR A 25 2.31 3.60 17.50
C THR A 25 1.00 2.94 17.16
N LYS A 26 0.81 1.69 17.61
CA LYS A 26 -0.42 0.92 17.40
C LYS A 26 -1.66 1.70 17.85
N GLY A 27 -2.70 1.66 17.05
CA GLY A 27 -3.97 2.33 17.34
C GLY A 27 -4.00 3.82 17.05
N LYS A 28 -2.92 4.40 16.52
CA LYS A 28 -2.86 5.80 16.12
C LYS A 28 -3.01 5.95 14.61
N ASN A 29 -3.52 7.10 14.19
CA ASN A 29 -3.63 7.50 12.80
C ASN A 29 -2.69 8.68 12.53
N LEU A 30 -2.13 8.72 11.33
CA LEU A 30 -1.30 9.81 10.84
C LEU A 30 -1.90 10.36 9.55
N ALA A 31 -2.11 11.67 9.50
CA ALA A 31 -2.52 12.36 8.28
C ALA A 31 -1.33 13.12 7.68
N LEU A 32 -1.11 12.93 6.38
CA LEU A 32 -0.13 13.69 5.61
C LEU A 32 -0.86 14.81 4.88
N ILE A 33 -0.49 16.05 5.19
CA ILE A 33 -1.11 17.26 4.63
C ILE A 33 -0.05 18.04 3.87
N GLY A 34 -0.40 18.54 2.70
CA GLY A 34 0.50 19.34 1.87
C GLY A 34 -0.09 19.58 0.48
N GLU A 35 0.55 20.45 -0.26
CA GLU A 35 0.17 20.76 -1.63
C GLU A 35 0.34 19.54 -2.56
N SER A 36 -0.41 19.54 -3.67
CA SER A 36 -0.26 18.54 -4.72
C SER A 36 1.18 18.54 -5.25
N GLY A 37 1.78 17.35 -5.36
CA GLY A 37 3.15 17.19 -5.84
C GLY A 37 4.24 17.41 -4.80
N CYS A 38 3.91 17.55 -3.51
CA CYS A 38 4.91 17.70 -2.44
C CYS A 38 5.54 16.37 -1.95
N GLY A 39 5.19 15.24 -2.57
CA GLY A 39 5.77 13.94 -2.23
C GLY A 39 4.95 13.05 -1.29
N LYS A 40 3.72 13.41 -0.96
CA LYS A 40 2.84 12.60 -0.07
C LYS A 40 2.61 11.20 -0.62
N SER A 41 2.21 11.07 -1.88
CA SER A 41 1.98 9.77 -2.52
C SER A 41 3.25 8.97 -2.63
N THR A 42 4.37 9.62 -2.92
CA THR A 42 5.69 8.97 -2.97
C THR A 42 6.08 8.42 -1.60
N LEU A 43 5.86 9.17 -0.54
CA LEU A 43 6.13 8.71 0.83
C LEU A 43 5.31 7.46 1.18
N LEU A 44 4.02 7.43 0.84
CA LEU A 44 3.17 6.25 1.05
C LEU A 44 3.65 5.04 0.25
N LYS A 45 4.08 5.24 -1.00
CA LYS A 45 4.63 4.18 -1.84
C LYS A 45 5.95 3.62 -1.27
N LEU A 46 6.79 4.47 -0.72
CA LEU A 46 8.03 4.06 -0.05
C LEU A 46 7.74 3.22 1.20
N ILE A 47 6.78 3.65 2.02
CA ILE A 47 6.36 2.91 3.22
C ILE A 47 5.78 1.54 2.85
N TYR A 48 5.05 1.45 1.75
CA TYR A 48 4.52 0.17 1.26
C TYR A 48 5.58 -0.73 0.62
N GLY A 49 6.72 -0.18 0.19
CA GLY A 49 7.80 -0.94 -0.43
C GLY A 49 7.72 -0.99 -1.97
N LEU A 50 7.07 -0.03 -2.61
CA LEU A 50 6.99 0.05 -4.08
C LEU A 50 8.27 0.60 -4.71
N TYR A 51 9.08 1.34 -3.96
CA TYR A 51 10.36 1.89 -4.39
C TYR A 51 11.43 1.58 -3.36
N ASP A 52 12.69 1.54 -3.80
CA ASP A 52 13.84 1.45 -2.91
C ASP A 52 14.24 2.85 -2.41
N LEU A 53 14.58 2.94 -1.12
CA LEU A 53 15.10 4.18 -0.54
C LEU A 53 16.52 4.46 -1.03
N ASP A 54 16.85 5.74 -1.20
CA ASP A 54 18.24 6.17 -1.40
C ASP A 54 19.00 6.15 -0.07
N GLU A 55 18.35 6.63 0.99
CA GLU A 55 18.91 6.66 2.35
C GLU A 55 17.80 6.41 3.38
N GLY A 56 18.22 5.99 4.57
CA GLY A 56 17.32 5.75 5.68
C GLY A 56 16.72 4.35 5.72
N GLN A 57 15.80 4.13 6.64
CA GLN A 57 15.19 2.83 6.88
C GLN A 57 13.75 2.97 7.33
N ILE A 58 12.93 1.98 6.99
CA ILE A 58 11.55 1.88 7.44
C ILE A 58 11.38 0.53 8.14
N PHE A 59 10.79 0.55 9.34
CA PHE A 59 10.53 -0.65 10.13
C PHE A 59 9.07 -0.76 10.53
N TRP A 60 8.53 -1.96 10.42
CA TRP A 60 7.29 -2.35 11.07
C TRP A 60 7.64 -3.29 12.23
N ASN A 61 7.46 -2.80 13.46
CA ASN A 61 8.02 -3.42 14.65
C ASN A 61 9.54 -3.63 14.45
N ASP A 62 10.02 -4.86 14.43
CA ASP A 62 11.43 -5.17 14.22
C ASP A 62 11.74 -5.68 12.80
N ILE A 63 10.77 -5.60 11.89
CA ILE A 63 10.91 -6.05 10.51
C ILE A 63 11.17 -4.85 9.62
N GLU A 64 12.28 -4.86 8.90
CA GLU A 64 12.60 -3.83 7.92
C GLU A 64 11.74 -3.97 6.67
N VAL A 65 11.09 -2.88 6.27
CA VAL A 65 10.33 -2.82 5.01
C VAL A 65 11.30 -2.50 3.88
N LEU A 66 11.48 -3.46 2.98
CA LEU A 66 12.40 -3.37 1.85
C LEU A 66 11.64 -3.16 0.53
N GLY A 67 12.31 -2.56 -0.44
CA GLY A 67 11.76 -2.27 -1.75
C GLY A 67 12.00 -3.36 -2.80
N PRO A 68 11.79 -3.03 -4.10
CA PRO A 68 11.84 -3.98 -5.21
C PRO A 68 13.16 -4.72 -5.39
N LYS A 69 14.28 -4.16 -4.94
CA LYS A 69 15.58 -4.84 -4.99
C LYS A 69 15.61 -6.14 -4.17
N PHE A 70 14.75 -6.25 -3.17
CA PHE A 70 14.73 -7.36 -2.22
C PHE A 70 13.44 -8.18 -2.26
N HIS A 71 12.35 -7.61 -2.78
CA HIS A 71 11.04 -8.25 -2.85
C HIS A 71 10.42 -8.09 -4.24
N LEU A 72 10.09 -9.21 -4.89
CA LEU A 72 9.41 -9.22 -6.19
C LEU A 72 7.97 -8.70 -6.11
N ILE A 73 7.30 -9.01 -5.01
CA ILE A 73 5.92 -8.59 -4.76
C ILE A 73 5.96 -7.49 -3.71
N PRO A 74 5.49 -6.26 -4.03
CA PRO A 74 5.47 -5.16 -3.08
C PRO A 74 4.53 -5.41 -1.90
N GLY A 75 4.86 -4.79 -0.78
CA GLY A 75 4.07 -4.84 0.43
C GLY A 75 4.36 -6.06 1.31
N MET A 76 4.10 -5.89 2.58
CA MET A 76 4.20 -6.96 3.57
C MET A 76 2.80 -7.54 3.82
N PRO A 77 2.68 -8.80 4.31
CA PRO A 77 1.37 -9.43 4.54
C PRO A 77 0.43 -8.63 5.46
N PHE A 78 1.00 -7.81 6.34
CA PHE A 78 0.27 -6.99 7.30
C PHE A 78 -0.04 -5.58 6.80
N MET A 79 0.34 -5.22 5.56
CA MET A 79 0.13 -3.90 4.98
C MET A 79 -0.89 -3.95 3.84
N LYS A 80 -1.64 -2.86 3.69
CA LYS A 80 -2.48 -2.61 2.52
C LYS A 80 -2.25 -1.19 2.03
N TYR A 81 -2.28 -1.02 0.71
CA TYR A 81 -2.12 0.25 0.03
C TYR A 81 -3.35 0.52 -0.83
N LEU A 82 -3.96 1.68 -0.62
CA LEU A 82 -5.05 2.17 -1.47
C LEU A 82 -4.50 3.29 -2.36
N ALA A 83 -4.39 3.02 -3.66
CA ALA A 83 -3.93 4.00 -4.63
C ALA A 83 -4.96 5.11 -4.85
N GLN A 84 -4.49 6.30 -5.27
CA GLN A 84 -5.35 7.44 -5.55
C GLN A 84 -6.34 7.15 -6.71
N ASP A 85 -5.92 6.38 -7.70
CA ASP A 85 -6.73 5.93 -8.85
C ASP A 85 -7.42 4.60 -8.61
N PHE A 86 -7.36 4.08 -7.38
CA PHE A 86 -7.94 2.80 -6.94
C PHE A 86 -7.40 1.55 -7.62
N ASP A 87 -6.51 1.65 -8.61
CA ASP A 87 -5.88 0.53 -9.33
C ASP A 87 -6.90 -0.52 -9.83
N LEU A 88 -8.02 -0.06 -10.36
CA LEU A 88 -9.09 -0.92 -10.87
C LEU A 88 -8.81 -1.37 -12.30
N MET A 89 -9.18 -2.61 -12.59
CA MET A 89 -9.15 -3.17 -13.93
C MET A 89 -10.50 -2.93 -14.62
N SER A 90 -10.51 -2.04 -15.62
CA SER A 90 -11.76 -1.58 -16.27
C SER A 90 -12.43 -2.61 -17.16
N PHE A 91 -11.74 -3.68 -17.54
CA PHE A 91 -12.24 -4.69 -18.48
C PHE A 91 -12.80 -5.94 -17.82
N ILE A 92 -12.86 -5.97 -16.49
CA ILE A 92 -13.41 -7.08 -15.71
C ILE A 92 -14.51 -6.58 -14.78
N THR A 93 -15.30 -7.51 -14.25
CA THR A 93 -16.43 -7.18 -13.39
C THR A 93 -16.00 -6.59 -12.03
N VAL A 94 -16.95 -6.03 -11.30
CA VAL A 94 -16.74 -5.57 -9.93
C VAL A 94 -16.33 -6.75 -9.03
N ALA A 95 -16.99 -7.89 -9.14
CA ALA A 95 -16.65 -9.09 -8.39
C ALA A 95 -15.22 -9.57 -8.66
N GLU A 96 -14.79 -9.57 -9.92
CA GLU A 96 -13.43 -9.94 -10.30
C GLU A 96 -12.39 -8.95 -9.77
N ASN A 97 -12.68 -7.66 -9.78
CA ASN A 97 -11.82 -6.65 -9.16
C ASN A 97 -11.68 -6.87 -7.64
N VAL A 98 -12.79 -7.13 -6.95
CA VAL A 98 -12.79 -7.42 -5.49
C VAL A 98 -11.96 -8.66 -5.18
N GLY A 99 -12.07 -9.69 -6.02
CA GLY A 99 -11.35 -10.95 -5.84
C GLY A 99 -9.93 -10.99 -6.36
N LYS A 100 -9.44 -9.92 -6.97
CA LYS A 100 -8.16 -9.84 -7.69
C LYS A 100 -6.95 -10.39 -6.90
N TYR A 101 -6.90 -10.12 -5.61
CA TYR A 101 -5.79 -10.54 -4.74
C TYR A 101 -6.13 -11.72 -3.83
N LEU A 102 -7.30 -12.34 -3.99
CA LEU A 102 -7.66 -13.52 -3.24
C LEU A 102 -7.08 -14.79 -3.89
N SER A 103 -6.76 -15.79 -3.06
CA SER A 103 -6.21 -17.05 -3.54
C SER A 103 -7.18 -17.80 -4.46
N ASN A 104 -6.64 -18.36 -5.53
CA ASN A 104 -7.40 -19.22 -6.45
C ASN A 104 -7.37 -20.71 -6.05
N PHE A 105 -6.67 -21.09 -4.98
CA PHE A 105 -6.57 -22.49 -4.55
C PHE A 105 -7.91 -23.08 -4.09
N PHE A 106 -8.79 -22.22 -3.55
CA PHE A 106 -10.12 -22.62 -3.08
C PHE A 106 -11.17 -21.69 -3.71
N PRO A 107 -11.65 -22.01 -4.95
CA PRO A 107 -12.58 -21.13 -5.67
C PRO A 107 -13.88 -20.82 -4.93
N GLU A 108 -14.40 -21.78 -4.18
CA GLU A 108 -15.63 -21.61 -3.40
C GLU A 108 -15.43 -20.61 -2.25
N ASP A 109 -14.32 -20.71 -1.53
CA ASP A 109 -13.96 -19.78 -0.47
C ASP A 109 -13.71 -18.37 -1.03
N LYS A 110 -13.09 -18.27 -2.19
CA LYS A 110 -12.89 -17.01 -2.89
C LYS A 110 -14.23 -16.35 -3.22
N GLN A 111 -15.17 -17.08 -3.79
CA GLN A 111 -16.51 -16.57 -4.14
C GLN A 111 -17.29 -16.15 -2.90
N ALA A 112 -17.25 -16.95 -1.84
CA ALA A 112 -17.88 -16.61 -0.57
C ALA A 112 -17.31 -15.31 0.01
N ARG A 113 -16.00 -15.12 -0.04
CA ARG A 113 -15.35 -13.90 0.45
C ARG A 113 -15.69 -12.67 -0.41
N ILE A 114 -15.76 -12.82 -1.73
CA ILE A 114 -16.18 -11.74 -2.64
C ILE A 114 -17.61 -11.31 -2.30
N SER A 115 -18.53 -12.26 -2.14
CA SER A 115 -19.92 -11.98 -1.81
C SER A 115 -20.07 -11.26 -0.46
N GLU A 116 -19.33 -11.71 0.55
CA GLU A 116 -19.28 -11.07 1.87
C GLU A 116 -18.80 -9.62 1.78
N LEU A 117 -17.70 -9.37 1.06
CA LEU A 117 -17.13 -8.03 0.91
C LEU A 117 -18.09 -7.09 0.16
N LEU A 118 -18.76 -7.57 -0.89
CA LEU A 118 -19.75 -6.78 -1.63
C LEU A 118 -20.98 -6.45 -0.77
N GLU A 119 -21.40 -7.38 0.08
CA GLU A 119 -22.50 -7.16 1.01
C GLU A 119 -22.15 -6.09 2.05
N ILE A 120 -20.95 -6.15 2.63
CA ILE A 120 -20.46 -5.16 3.61
C ILE A 120 -20.51 -3.73 3.05
N VAL A 121 -20.20 -3.55 1.78
CA VAL A 121 -20.18 -2.23 1.11
C VAL A 121 -21.48 -1.95 0.34
N GLU A 122 -22.49 -2.78 0.47
CA GLU A 122 -23.82 -2.63 -0.16
C GLU A 122 -23.77 -2.58 -1.70
N MET A 123 -22.85 -3.36 -2.31
CA MET A 123 -22.63 -3.39 -3.76
C MET A 123 -22.94 -4.74 -4.42
N THR A 124 -23.71 -5.61 -3.76
CA THR A 124 -24.03 -6.96 -4.26
C THR A 124 -24.69 -6.93 -5.65
N GLU A 125 -25.57 -5.97 -5.91
CA GLU A 125 -26.28 -5.83 -7.19
C GLU A 125 -25.39 -5.34 -8.36
N TYR A 126 -24.16 -4.91 -8.09
CA TYR A 126 -23.20 -4.42 -9.09
C TYR A 126 -22.08 -5.41 -9.39
N ALA A 127 -22.14 -6.62 -8.87
CA ALA A 127 -21.07 -7.63 -8.95
C ALA A 127 -20.55 -7.95 -10.36
#